data_e45cdbe17b7061ecfe73efe1c05e2f38
#
_entry.id   e45cdbe17b7061ecfe73efe1c05e2f38
#
_cell.length_a   1.000
_cell.length_b   1.000
_cell.length_c   1.000
_cell.angle_alpha   90.00
_cell.angle_beta   90.00
_cell.angle_gamma   90.00
#
_symmetry.space_group_name_H-M   'P 1'
#
loop_
_entity.id
_entity.type
_entity.pdbx_description
1 polymer ?
#
loop_
_entity_poly.entity_id
_entity_poly.type
_entity_poly.pdbx_seq_one_letter_code
_entity_poly.pdbx_strand_id
1 'polypeptide(L)'
;MTRAIRPLRKAARIILIGAPGVGKGTQTERLLTRFPDLASISSGDLLRENVRRKTPLGLKAEAAMQSGNLVPDSMILELISSELESKGWLPPPTATATSMTAAAAAAPSSPSVSANASFILDGFPRTATQASSLDNLVPVNFVVHLVTPPSVILSRIGSRWVHEPSGRVYNADFNAPRVPGKDDITGEPLTQRQDDSIDTWKQRLHKFEETSKALLEHYQRKGCLWRVEGDSSDEISPKLFAEIERHFC
;
A
#
# COMPACT_ATOMS: atom_id res chain seq x y z
N MET A 1 -12.74 -15.71 -19.89
CA MET A 1 -12.52 -14.66 -20.93
C MET A 1 -11.47 -13.69 -20.41
N THR A 2 -10.27 -13.76 -20.95
CA THR A 2 -9.17 -12.83 -20.64
C THR A 2 -9.55 -11.46 -21.19
N ARG A 3 -10.00 -10.56 -20.32
CA ARG A 3 -10.25 -9.17 -20.72
C ARG A 3 -8.93 -8.57 -21.19
N ALA A 4 -8.94 -7.95 -22.38
CA ALA A 4 -7.77 -7.32 -22.98
C ALA A 4 -7.12 -6.32 -22.00
N ILE A 5 -5.79 -6.38 -21.90
CA ILE A 5 -4.97 -5.41 -21.17
C ILE A 5 -5.26 -4.03 -21.76
N ARG A 6 -5.59 -3.07 -20.92
CA ARG A 6 -5.77 -1.67 -21.34
C ARG A 6 -4.64 -0.82 -20.75
N PRO A 7 -3.84 -0.14 -21.58
CA PRO A 7 -2.80 0.75 -21.10
C PRO A 7 -3.41 1.98 -20.41
N LEU A 8 -2.71 2.47 -19.40
CA LEU A 8 -3.07 3.73 -18.74
C LEU A 8 -2.73 4.91 -19.67
N ARG A 9 -3.69 5.82 -19.87
CA ARG A 9 -3.51 7.07 -20.64
C ARG A 9 -3.09 8.24 -19.77
N LYS A 10 -3.29 8.11 -18.44
CA LYS A 10 -2.93 9.11 -17.45
C LYS A 10 -2.21 8.43 -16.31
N ALA A 11 -1.27 9.13 -15.68
CA ALA A 11 -0.58 8.64 -14.50
C ALA A 11 -1.57 8.37 -13.36
N ALA A 12 -1.56 7.14 -12.84
CA ALA A 12 -2.43 6.66 -11.77
C ALA A 12 -1.62 6.55 -10.47
N ARG A 13 -1.87 7.43 -9.50
CA ARG A 13 -1.23 7.44 -8.18
C ARG A 13 -2.26 7.08 -7.14
N ILE A 14 -2.33 5.79 -6.86
CA ILE A 14 -3.43 5.15 -6.15
C ILE A 14 -3.04 4.86 -4.72
N ILE A 15 -3.93 5.10 -3.77
CA ILE A 15 -3.81 4.64 -2.38
C ILE A 15 -4.91 3.64 -2.09
N LEU A 16 -4.56 2.51 -1.45
CA LEU A 16 -5.53 1.56 -0.93
C LEU A 16 -5.66 1.73 0.59
N ILE A 17 -6.84 2.15 1.05
CA ILE A 17 -7.19 2.28 2.47
C ILE A 17 -8.20 1.19 2.83
N GLY A 18 -8.08 0.60 4.01
CA GLY A 18 -9.03 -0.38 4.53
C GLY A 18 -8.46 -1.15 5.70
N ALA A 19 -9.35 -1.79 6.46
CA ALA A 19 -9.02 -2.54 7.66
C ALA A 19 -7.93 -3.60 7.42
N PRO A 20 -7.14 -3.97 8.43
CA PRO A 20 -6.23 -5.10 8.31
C PRO A 20 -6.99 -6.38 7.97
N GLY A 21 -6.56 -7.10 6.92
CA GLY A 21 -7.25 -8.31 6.44
C GLY A 21 -8.34 -8.08 5.39
N VAL A 22 -8.68 -6.82 5.03
CA VAL A 22 -9.72 -6.51 4.02
C VAL A 22 -9.40 -7.00 2.60
N GLY A 23 -8.16 -7.37 2.31
CA GLY A 23 -7.73 -7.87 1.00
C GLY A 23 -6.97 -6.86 0.14
N LYS A 24 -6.39 -5.80 0.72
CA LYS A 24 -5.59 -4.80 -0.03
C LYS A 24 -4.52 -5.46 -0.91
N GLY A 25 -3.69 -6.34 -0.36
CA GLY A 25 -2.63 -7.02 -1.11
C GLY A 25 -3.17 -7.84 -2.29
N THR A 26 -4.29 -8.56 -2.10
CA THR A 26 -4.95 -9.31 -3.20
C THR A 26 -5.45 -8.37 -4.29
N GLN A 27 -6.01 -7.21 -3.93
CA GLN A 27 -6.43 -6.22 -4.92
C GLN A 27 -5.23 -5.59 -5.63
N THR A 28 -4.15 -5.31 -4.91
CA THR A 28 -2.89 -4.84 -5.51
C THR A 28 -2.37 -5.83 -6.55
N GLU A 29 -2.25 -7.11 -6.23
CA GLU A 29 -1.78 -8.16 -7.14
C GLU A 29 -2.65 -8.26 -8.40
N ARG A 30 -3.99 -8.24 -8.23
CA ARG A 30 -4.94 -8.28 -9.35
C ARG A 30 -4.86 -7.02 -10.22
N LEU A 31 -4.63 -5.85 -9.60
CA LEU A 31 -4.44 -4.59 -10.33
C LEU A 31 -3.15 -4.59 -11.15
N LEU A 32 -2.04 -5.08 -10.58
CA LEU A 32 -0.77 -5.20 -11.31
C LEU A 32 -0.88 -6.17 -12.50
N THR A 33 -1.64 -7.25 -12.32
CA THR A 33 -1.93 -8.19 -13.42
C THR A 33 -2.80 -7.55 -14.51
N ARG A 34 -3.77 -6.72 -14.14
CA ARG A 34 -4.71 -6.08 -15.06
C ARG A 34 -4.13 -4.87 -15.76
N PHE A 35 -3.29 -4.10 -15.06
CA PHE A 35 -2.66 -2.86 -15.51
C PHE A 35 -1.15 -2.93 -15.31
N PRO A 36 -0.41 -3.52 -16.27
CA PRO A 36 1.05 -3.74 -16.15
C PRO A 36 1.87 -2.45 -16.02
N ASP A 37 1.29 -1.30 -16.39
CA ASP A 37 1.92 0.01 -16.21
C ASP A 37 1.96 0.48 -14.74
N LEU A 38 1.22 -0.19 -13.85
CA LEU A 38 1.25 0.08 -12.41
C LEU A 38 2.42 -0.66 -11.76
N ALA A 39 3.04 -0.02 -10.79
CA ALA A 39 3.90 -0.68 -9.83
C ALA A 39 3.29 -0.55 -8.42
N SER A 40 3.76 -1.32 -7.45
CA SER A 40 3.26 -1.21 -6.07
C SER A 40 4.38 -0.92 -5.09
N ILE A 41 4.02 -0.19 -4.03
CA ILE A 41 4.82 0.01 -2.84
C ILE A 41 3.96 -0.41 -1.65
N SER A 42 4.35 -1.49 -0.98
CA SER A 42 3.73 -1.96 0.25
C SER A 42 4.57 -1.53 1.44
N SER A 43 4.07 -0.61 2.24
CA SER A 43 4.75 -0.16 3.45
C SER A 43 5.02 -1.30 4.43
N GLY A 44 4.09 -2.25 4.50
CA GLY A 44 4.23 -3.43 5.35
C GLY A 44 5.35 -4.36 4.87
N ASP A 45 5.52 -4.56 3.57
CA ASP A 45 6.57 -5.42 3.02
C ASP A 45 7.94 -4.74 3.15
N LEU A 46 8.03 -3.44 2.90
CA LEU A 46 9.26 -2.66 3.12
C LEU A 46 9.71 -2.73 4.59
N LEU A 47 8.79 -2.60 5.54
CA LEU A 47 9.11 -2.72 6.97
C LEU A 47 9.57 -4.14 7.33
N ARG A 48 8.87 -5.18 6.86
CA ARG A 48 9.25 -6.58 7.10
C ARG A 48 10.63 -6.91 6.52
N GLU A 49 10.93 -6.41 5.33
CA GLU A 49 12.25 -6.57 4.72
C GLU A 49 13.35 -5.91 5.58
N ASN A 50 13.09 -4.70 6.10
CA ASN A 50 14.03 -4.01 6.99
C ASN A 50 14.23 -4.77 8.31
N VAL A 51 13.16 -5.35 8.90
CA VAL A 51 13.24 -6.20 10.09
C VAL A 51 14.07 -7.45 9.79
N ARG A 52 13.80 -8.13 8.69
CA ARG A 52 14.53 -9.34 8.26
C ARG A 52 16.03 -9.07 8.08
N ARG A 53 16.37 -7.94 7.47
CA ARG A 53 17.75 -7.49 7.26
C ARG A 53 18.40 -6.90 8.50
N LYS A 54 17.66 -6.76 9.60
CA LYS A 54 18.15 -6.14 10.85
C LYS A 54 18.75 -4.76 10.64
N THR A 55 18.17 -3.96 9.74
CA THR A 55 18.60 -2.57 9.55
C THR A 55 18.30 -1.74 10.81
N PRO A 56 18.96 -0.60 11.02
CA PRO A 56 18.65 0.29 12.16
C PRO A 56 17.17 0.69 12.20
N LEU A 57 16.54 0.90 11.04
CA LEU A 57 15.10 1.16 10.91
C LEU A 57 14.29 -0.08 11.28
N GLY A 58 14.68 -1.26 10.78
CA GLY A 58 14.00 -2.53 11.07
C GLY A 58 13.97 -2.85 12.55
N LEU A 59 15.10 -2.70 13.25
CA LEU A 59 15.19 -2.92 14.69
C LEU A 59 14.26 -2.02 15.49
N LYS A 60 14.11 -0.74 15.08
CA LYS A 60 13.17 0.20 15.71
C LYS A 60 11.71 -0.10 15.38
N ALA A 61 11.43 -0.60 14.17
CA ALA A 61 10.07 -0.89 13.72
C ALA A 61 9.53 -2.22 14.27
N GLU A 62 10.39 -3.19 14.60
CA GLU A 62 10.02 -4.55 14.97
C GLU A 62 9.05 -4.60 16.15
N ALA A 63 9.35 -3.91 17.26
CA ALA A 63 8.50 -3.87 18.44
C ALA A 63 7.11 -3.28 18.15
N ALA A 64 7.04 -2.20 17.36
CA ALA A 64 5.78 -1.61 16.95
C ALA A 64 4.95 -2.55 16.06
N MET A 65 5.61 -3.27 15.15
CA MET A 65 4.93 -4.23 14.26
C MET A 65 4.38 -5.43 15.03
N GLN A 66 5.16 -5.99 15.96
CA GLN A 66 4.73 -7.13 16.80
C GLN A 66 3.54 -6.77 17.69
N SER A 67 3.52 -5.58 18.27
CA SER A 67 2.41 -5.08 19.08
C SER A 67 1.22 -4.54 18.26
N GLY A 68 1.29 -4.52 16.93
CA GLY A 68 0.25 -3.99 16.06
C GLY A 68 0.13 -2.46 16.04
N ASN A 69 1.08 -1.76 16.65
CA ASN A 69 1.14 -0.30 16.67
C ASN A 69 1.68 0.27 15.35
N LEU A 70 1.48 1.58 15.15
CA LEU A 70 2.05 2.29 14.01
C LEU A 70 3.54 2.60 14.28
N VAL A 71 4.34 2.45 13.23
CA VAL A 71 5.71 2.95 13.20
C VAL A 71 5.68 4.49 13.17
N PRO A 72 6.62 5.21 13.80
CA PRO A 72 6.66 6.67 13.78
C PRO A 72 6.55 7.26 12.38
N ASP A 73 5.76 8.34 12.23
CA ASP A 73 5.43 8.94 10.92
C ASP A 73 6.68 9.35 10.12
N SER A 74 7.70 9.90 10.79
CA SER A 74 8.95 10.29 10.13
C SER A 74 9.68 9.11 9.50
N MET A 75 9.72 7.97 10.20
CA MET A 75 10.42 6.77 9.72
C MET A 75 9.72 6.13 8.53
N ILE A 76 8.39 6.05 8.57
CA ILE A 76 7.65 5.46 7.46
C ILE A 76 7.65 6.38 6.23
N LEU A 77 7.61 7.70 6.42
CA LEU A 77 7.70 8.67 5.35
C LEU A 77 9.07 8.62 4.66
N GLU A 78 10.16 8.55 5.44
CA GLU A 78 11.52 8.39 4.91
C GLU A 78 11.65 7.11 4.07
N LEU A 79 11.10 5.98 4.56
CA LEU A 79 11.11 4.72 3.86
C LEU A 79 10.35 4.79 2.52
N ILE A 80 9.17 5.40 2.51
CA ILE A 80 8.38 5.57 1.28
C ILE A 80 9.07 6.53 0.30
N SER A 81 9.62 7.64 0.79
CA SER A 81 10.37 8.59 -0.06
C SER A 81 11.56 7.92 -0.73
N SER A 82 12.37 7.19 0.05
CA SER A 82 13.52 6.44 -0.47
C SER A 82 13.12 5.41 -1.54
N GLU A 83 11.99 4.73 -1.36
CA GLU A 83 11.48 3.78 -2.35
C GLU A 83 11.01 4.49 -3.63
N LEU A 84 10.34 5.64 -3.50
CA LEU A 84 9.92 6.45 -4.66
C LEU A 84 11.12 7.00 -5.43
N GLU A 85 12.18 7.41 -4.73
CA GLU A 85 13.45 7.85 -5.32
C GLU A 85 14.17 6.71 -6.03
N SER A 86 14.25 5.54 -5.41
CA SER A 86 14.89 4.35 -6.00
C SER A 86 14.25 3.92 -7.31
N LYS A 87 12.94 4.16 -7.46
CA LYS A 87 12.17 3.92 -8.69
C LYS A 87 12.27 5.08 -9.70
N GLY A 88 12.98 6.16 -9.37
CA GLY A 88 13.09 7.34 -10.23
C GLY A 88 11.80 8.14 -10.34
N TRP A 89 10.89 7.99 -9.39
CA TRP A 89 9.62 8.74 -9.37
C TRP A 89 9.70 10.05 -8.60
N LEU A 90 10.64 10.15 -7.66
CA LEU A 90 11.04 11.41 -7.05
C LEU A 90 12.49 11.74 -7.46
N PRO A 91 12.84 13.02 -7.62
CA PRO A 91 14.22 13.40 -7.78
C PRO A 91 15.00 13.05 -6.49
N PRO A 92 16.29 12.66 -6.59
CA PRO A 92 17.12 12.48 -5.42
C PRO A 92 17.17 13.77 -4.60
N PRO A 93 17.28 13.70 -3.27
CA PRO A 93 17.43 14.89 -2.45
C PRO A 93 18.68 15.65 -2.95
N THR A 94 18.46 16.83 -3.50
CA THR A 94 19.57 17.69 -3.94
C THR A 94 20.42 17.95 -2.71
N ALA A 95 21.64 17.43 -2.72
CA ALA A 95 22.67 17.84 -1.76
C ALA A 95 22.66 19.36 -1.72
N THR A 96 22.38 19.90 -0.56
CA THR A 96 22.32 21.34 -0.25
C THR A 96 23.32 22.11 -1.10
N ALA A 97 22.81 22.96 -1.96
CA ALA A 97 23.61 23.85 -2.79
C ALA A 97 24.47 24.73 -1.91
N THR A 98 25.75 24.37 -1.78
CA THR A 98 26.79 25.26 -1.36
C THR A 98 27.24 26.04 -2.61
N SER A 99 26.41 26.95 -3.06
CA SER A 99 26.85 28.07 -3.90
C SER A 99 25.78 29.14 -3.91
N MET A 100 25.93 30.14 -3.06
CA MET A 100 25.13 31.35 -3.11
C MET A 100 25.62 32.21 -4.29
N THR A 101 24.84 32.27 -5.35
CA THR A 101 24.77 33.47 -6.19
C THR A 101 23.30 33.89 -6.24
N ALA A 102 23.09 35.08 -5.72
CA ALA A 102 21.78 35.71 -5.63
C ALA A 102 21.22 36.03 -7.02
N ALA A 103 20.11 35.46 -7.39
CA ALA A 103 19.14 36.08 -8.30
C ALA A 103 17.80 35.27 -8.28
N ALA A 104 16.72 35.99 -8.10
CA ALA A 104 15.33 35.62 -8.30
C ALA A 104 14.70 34.68 -7.23
N ALA A 105 13.83 35.29 -6.43
CA ALA A 105 12.83 34.64 -5.59
C ALA A 105 11.87 33.80 -6.46
N ALA A 106 12.21 32.52 -6.66
CA ALA A 106 11.27 31.52 -7.12
C ALA A 106 10.72 30.80 -5.89
N ALA A 107 9.40 30.70 -5.79
CA ALA A 107 8.72 29.92 -4.79
C ALA A 107 9.32 28.49 -4.72
N PRO A 108 9.36 27.83 -3.53
CA PRO A 108 9.90 26.49 -3.42
C PRO A 108 9.14 25.59 -4.39
N SER A 109 9.78 25.17 -5.47
CA SER A 109 9.24 24.19 -6.39
C SER A 109 9.11 22.88 -5.62
N SER A 110 7.87 22.47 -5.34
CA SER A 110 7.58 21.15 -4.80
C SER A 110 8.30 20.09 -5.66
N PRO A 111 8.93 19.07 -5.06
CA PRO A 111 9.59 18.03 -5.82
C PRO A 111 8.61 17.45 -6.84
N SER A 112 8.91 17.63 -8.13
CA SER A 112 8.02 17.18 -9.19
C SER A 112 8.19 15.68 -9.35
N VAL A 113 7.16 14.94 -8.94
CA VAL A 113 7.01 13.52 -9.29
C VAL A 113 7.06 13.38 -10.80
N SER A 114 7.75 12.35 -11.29
CA SER A 114 7.75 12.00 -12.71
C SER A 114 6.31 12.01 -13.26
N ALA A 115 6.07 12.75 -14.33
CA ALA A 115 4.72 12.92 -14.90
C ALA A 115 4.03 11.58 -15.23
N ASN A 116 4.83 10.57 -15.57
CA ASN A 116 4.35 9.24 -15.98
C ASN A 116 4.34 8.20 -14.86
N ALA A 117 4.75 8.56 -13.62
CA ALA A 117 4.78 7.62 -12.51
C ALA A 117 3.37 7.14 -12.16
N SER A 118 3.13 5.84 -12.35
CA SER A 118 1.87 5.18 -12.01
C SER A 118 2.12 4.09 -10.98
N PHE A 119 1.49 4.21 -9.80
CA PHE A 119 1.75 3.30 -8.69
C PHE A 119 0.60 3.18 -7.71
N ILE A 120 0.65 2.11 -6.92
CA ILE A 120 -0.25 1.82 -5.82
C ILE A 120 0.54 1.87 -4.52
N LEU A 121 0.07 2.66 -3.55
CA LEU A 121 0.55 2.61 -2.16
C LEU A 121 -0.39 1.74 -1.34
N ASP A 122 0.15 0.67 -0.76
CA ASP A 122 -0.57 -0.22 0.16
C ASP A 122 -0.03 -0.06 1.59
N GLY A 123 -0.93 0.21 2.52
CA GLY A 123 -0.63 0.34 3.94
C GLY A 123 0.00 1.68 4.37
N PHE A 124 0.07 2.65 3.49
CA PHE A 124 0.47 4.04 3.76
C PHE A 124 -0.32 4.98 2.82
N PRO A 125 -0.81 6.14 3.28
CA PRO A 125 -0.81 6.62 4.68
C PRO A 125 -1.84 5.89 5.56
N ARG A 126 -1.65 5.95 6.89
CA ARG A 126 -2.58 5.39 7.89
C ARG A 126 -3.19 6.45 8.80
N THR A 127 -2.67 7.66 8.78
CA THR A 127 -3.17 8.82 9.52
C THR A 127 -3.33 10.03 8.60
N ALA A 128 -4.15 11.01 9.02
CA ALA A 128 -4.31 12.27 8.28
C ALA A 128 -3.00 13.07 8.22
N THR A 129 -2.15 12.98 9.25
CA THR A 129 -0.83 13.61 9.27
C THR A 129 0.08 13.01 8.21
N GLN A 130 0.14 11.69 8.12
CA GLN A 130 0.88 10.98 7.06
C GLN A 130 0.35 11.36 5.67
N ALA A 131 -0.97 11.46 5.51
CA ALA A 131 -1.59 11.87 4.24
C ALA A 131 -1.16 13.28 3.83
N SER A 132 -1.19 14.23 4.76
CA SER A 132 -0.74 15.60 4.50
C SER A 132 0.75 15.66 4.12
N SER A 133 1.59 14.87 4.79
CA SER A 133 3.02 14.79 4.46
C SER A 133 3.26 14.15 3.08
N LEU A 134 2.52 13.09 2.75
CA LEU A 134 2.59 12.45 1.43
C LEU A 134 2.15 13.40 0.31
N ASP A 135 1.09 14.17 0.53
CA ASP A 135 0.55 15.11 -0.45
C ASP A 135 1.54 16.21 -0.85
N ASN A 136 2.47 16.56 0.04
CA ASN A 136 3.57 17.48 -0.26
C ASN A 136 4.66 16.85 -1.14
N LEU A 137 4.73 15.53 -1.20
CA LEU A 137 5.70 14.78 -2.00
C LEU A 137 5.12 14.31 -3.32
N VAL A 138 3.87 13.86 -3.30
CA VAL A 138 3.23 13.17 -4.42
C VAL A 138 1.80 13.66 -4.61
N PRO A 139 1.41 14.13 -5.82
CA PRO A 139 0.03 14.48 -6.13
C PRO A 139 -0.81 13.20 -6.31
N VAL A 140 -1.30 12.64 -5.20
CA VAL A 140 -2.24 11.52 -5.20
C VAL A 140 -3.52 11.91 -5.92
N ASN A 141 -4.00 11.08 -6.85
CA ASN A 141 -5.16 11.37 -7.68
C ASN A 141 -6.30 10.35 -7.58
N PHE A 142 -6.08 9.22 -6.88
CA PHE A 142 -7.14 8.24 -6.63
C PHE A 142 -6.93 7.50 -5.32
N VAL A 143 -7.94 7.46 -4.47
CA VAL A 143 -7.88 6.79 -3.17
C VAL A 143 -9.06 5.84 -3.06
N VAL A 144 -8.76 4.57 -2.85
CA VAL A 144 -9.76 3.51 -2.74
C VAL A 144 -9.95 3.13 -1.28
N HIS A 145 -11.15 3.30 -0.76
CA HIS A 145 -11.57 2.77 0.53
C HIS A 145 -12.23 1.41 0.34
N LEU A 146 -11.49 0.36 0.64
CA LEU A 146 -11.97 -1.03 0.62
C LEU A 146 -12.73 -1.35 1.90
N VAL A 147 -13.95 -1.84 1.77
CA VAL A 147 -14.81 -2.20 2.90
C VAL A 147 -15.28 -3.65 2.75
N THR A 148 -15.11 -4.43 3.82
CA THR A 148 -15.58 -5.81 3.92
C THR A 148 -16.08 -6.03 5.34
N PRO A 149 -17.15 -6.78 5.58
CA PRO A 149 -17.68 -7.06 6.91
C PRO A 149 -16.62 -7.66 7.84
N PRO A 150 -16.57 -7.23 9.12
CA PRO A 150 -15.58 -7.72 10.09
C PRO A 150 -15.57 -9.25 10.25
N SER A 151 -16.74 -9.89 10.16
CA SER A 151 -16.87 -11.36 10.22
C SER A 151 -16.10 -12.07 9.12
N VAL A 152 -16.15 -11.53 7.90
CA VAL A 152 -15.40 -12.06 6.75
C VAL A 152 -13.90 -11.82 6.92
N ILE A 153 -13.51 -10.69 7.50
CA ILE A 153 -12.09 -10.40 7.74
C ILE A 153 -11.52 -11.37 8.79
N LEU A 154 -12.26 -11.65 9.87
CA LEU A 154 -11.84 -12.57 10.93
C LEU A 154 -11.55 -13.98 10.39
N SER A 155 -12.42 -14.52 9.53
CA SER A 155 -12.20 -15.84 8.94
C SER A 155 -10.93 -15.90 8.08
N ARG A 156 -10.53 -14.79 7.48
CA ARG A 156 -9.35 -14.73 6.58
C ARG A 156 -8.02 -14.72 7.33
N ILE A 157 -7.97 -14.15 8.52
CA ILE A 157 -6.69 -13.90 9.21
C ILE A 157 -6.09 -15.19 9.75
N GLY A 158 -6.90 -16.06 10.35
CA GLY A 158 -6.44 -17.33 10.91
C GLY A 158 -5.94 -18.34 9.87
N SER A 159 -6.34 -18.16 8.61
CA SER A 159 -6.01 -19.07 7.51
C SER A 159 -5.06 -18.48 6.48
N ARG A 160 -4.38 -17.36 6.80
CA ARG A 160 -3.43 -16.70 5.90
C ARG A 160 -2.06 -17.35 5.91
N TRP A 161 -1.55 -17.63 4.72
CA TRP A 161 -0.19 -18.10 4.45
C TRP A 161 0.51 -17.18 3.49
N VAL A 162 1.83 -17.08 3.57
CA VAL A 162 2.63 -16.16 2.76
C VAL A 162 3.88 -16.85 2.26
N HIS A 163 4.20 -16.63 1.01
CA HIS A 163 5.52 -16.90 0.45
C HIS A 163 6.39 -15.66 0.69
N GLU A 164 7.25 -15.70 1.71
CA GLU A 164 8.03 -14.53 2.15
C GLU A 164 8.87 -13.87 1.05
N PRO A 165 9.61 -14.64 0.19
CA PRO A 165 10.45 -14.00 -0.81
C PRO A 165 9.70 -13.17 -1.84
N SER A 166 8.48 -13.57 -2.23
CA SER A 166 7.69 -12.86 -3.24
C SER A 166 6.57 -12.01 -2.68
N GLY A 167 6.23 -12.16 -1.38
CA GLY A 167 5.10 -11.49 -0.77
C GLY A 167 3.72 -12.06 -1.16
N ARG A 168 3.65 -13.12 -2.00
CA ARG A 168 2.37 -13.74 -2.39
C ARG A 168 1.63 -14.28 -1.19
N VAL A 169 0.32 -14.05 -1.21
CA VAL A 169 -0.58 -14.40 -0.09
C VAL A 169 -1.54 -15.48 -0.51
N TYR A 170 -1.64 -16.50 0.31
CA TYR A 170 -2.58 -17.62 0.19
C TYR A 170 -3.53 -17.65 1.38
N ASN A 171 -4.69 -18.24 1.17
CA ASN A 171 -5.69 -18.42 2.20
C ASN A 171 -6.43 -19.73 1.93
N ALA A 172 -6.62 -20.57 2.95
CA ALA A 172 -7.21 -21.88 2.78
C ALA A 172 -8.62 -21.84 2.15
N ASP A 173 -9.39 -20.77 2.41
CA ASP A 173 -10.79 -20.69 2.01
C ASP A 173 -11.01 -19.95 0.68
N PHE A 174 -10.15 -18.97 0.34
CA PHE A 174 -10.41 -18.02 -0.76
C PHE A 174 -9.34 -18.02 -1.86
N ASN A 175 -8.12 -18.44 -1.54
CA ASN A 175 -6.99 -18.50 -2.45
C ASN A 175 -6.05 -19.60 -1.99
N ALA A 176 -6.55 -20.83 -2.00
CA ALA A 176 -5.77 -21.99 -1.57
C ALA A 176 -4.62 -22.27 -2.54
N PRO A 177 -3.42 -22.60 -2.04
CA PRO A 177 -2.33 -23.04 -2.89
C PRO A 177 -2.69 -24.37 -3.55
N ARG A 178 -2.21 -24.59 -4.78
CA ARG A 178 -2.44 -25.85 -5.52
C ARG A 178 -1.92 -27.06 -4.77
N VAL A 179 -0.78 -26.88 -4.11
CA VAL A 179 -0.19 -27.88 -3.20
C VAL A 179 -0.20 -27.30 -1.79
N PRO A 180 -0.87 -27.93 -0.81
CA PRO A 180 -0.92 -27.40 0.54
C PRO A 180 0.49 -27.10 1.10
N GLY A 181 0.63 -25.87 1.64
CA GLY A 181 1.86 -25.39 2.25
C GLY A 181 2.98 -25.01 1.28
N LYS A 182 2.72 -24.96 -0.04
CA LYS A 182 3.71 -24.58 -1.05
C LYS A 182 3.23 -23.42 -1.92
N ASP A 183 4.18 -22.59 -2.32
CA ASP A 183 3.94 -21.51 -3.28
C ASP A 183 3.69 -22.06 -4.68
N ASP A 184 2.67 -21.55 -5.36
CA ASP A 184 2.22 -22.06 -6.67
C ASP A 184 3.21 -21.83 -7.82
N ILE A 185 4.13 -20.89 -7.67
CA ILE A 185 5.08 -20.51 -8.72
C ILE A 185 6.45 -21.11 -8.47
N THR A 186 6.96 -21.02 -7.23
CA THR A 186 8.32 -21.48 -6.89
C THR A 186 8.34 -22.88 -6.30
N GLY A 187 7.21 -23.36 -5.73
CA GLY A 187 7.15 -24.61 -4.98
C GLY A 187 7.79 -24.55 -3.59
N GLU A 188 8.27 -23.38 -3.17
CA GLU A 188 8.85 -23.14 -1.87
C GLU A 188 7.80 -23.18 -0.74
N PRO A 189 8.20 -23.45 0.51
CA PRO A 189 7.25 -23.52 1.62
C PRO A 189 6.60 -22.18 1.92
N LEU A 190 5.34 -22.24 2.32
CA LEU A 190 4.59 -21.09 2.84
C LEU A 190 4.76 -20.98 4.34
N THR A 191 4.80 -19.77 4.86
CA THR A 191 4.90 -19.44 6.27
C THR A 191 3.72 -18.58 6.73
N GLN A 192 3.43 -18.56 8.02
CA GLN A 192 2.53 -17.58 8.62
C GLN A 192 3.33 -16.39 9.09
N ARG A 193 2.78 -15.18 8.93
CA ARG A 193 3.41 -13.97 9.45
C ARG A 193 3.39 -13.97 10.97
N GLN A 194 4.48 -13.57 11.61
CA GLN A 194 4.56 -13.47 13.07
C GLN A 194 3.55 -12.49 13.66
N ASP A 195 3.12 -11.51 12.87
CA ASP A 195 2.17 -10.46 13.23
C ASP A 195 0.70 -10.79 12.84
N ASP A 196 0.38 -12.07 12.54
CA ASP A 196 -0.96 -12.54 12.18
C ASP A 196 -1.73 -13.20 13.35
N SER A 197 -1.35 -12.93 14.59
CA SER A 197 -2.16 -13.36 15.73
C SER A 197 -3.49 -12.59 15.80
N ILE A 198 -4.53 -13.25 16.33
CA ILE A 198 -5.86 -12.63 16.51
C ILE A 198 -5.75 -11.38 17.38
N ASP A 199 -4.91 -11.40 18.42
CA ASP A 199 -4.76 -10.27 19.35
C ASP A 199 -4.06 -9.09 18.67
N THR A 200 -2.99 -9.33 17.91
CA THR A 200 -2.33 -8.30 17.10
C THR A 200 -3.30 -7.72 16.06
N TRP A 201 -4.14 -8.57 15.45
CA TRP A 201 -5.14 -8.10 14.51
C TRP A 201 -6.20 -7.19 15.17
N LYS A 202 -6.72 -7.55 16.35
CA LYS A 202 -7.67 -6.72 17.09
C LYS A 202 -7.07 -5.34 17.41
N GLN A 203 -5.83 -5.30 17.84
CA GLN A 203 -5.12 -4.04 18.11
C GLN A 203 -4.97 -3.19 16.83
N ARG A 204 -4.61 -3.81 15.71
CA ARG A 204 -4.54 -3.12 14.40
C ARG A 204 -5.90 -2.61 13.93
N LEU A 205 -6.97 -3.39 14.15
CA LEU A 205 -8.32 -2.97 13.81
C LEU A 205 -8.73 -1.77 14.63
N HIS A 206 -8.54 -1.83 15.94
CA HIS A 206 -8.81 -0.70 16.83
C HIS A 206 -8.03 0.56 16.41
N LYS A 207 -6.74 0.40 16.11
CA LYS A 207 -5.92 1.52 15.63
C LYS A 207 -6.39 2.08 14.29
N PHE A 208 -6.82 1.21 13.38
CA PHE A 208 -7.42 1.63 12.12
C PHE A 208 -8.72 2.42 12.34
N GLU A 209 -9.61 1.96 13.21
CA GLU A 209 -10.86 2.65 13.54
C GLU A 209 -10.60 4.04 14.14
N GLU A 210 -9.62 4.17 15.04
CA GLU A 210 -9.22 5.46 15.62
C GLU A 210 -8.71 6.47 14.58
N THR A 211 -7.93 6.01 13.61
CA THR A 211 -7.19 6.90 12.69
C THR A 211 -7.84 7.07 11.33
N SER A 212 -8.63 6.09 10.88
CA SER A 212 -9.18 6.07 9.51
C SER A 212 -10.18 7.16 9.23
N LYS A 213 -10.97 7.58 10.22
CA LYS A 213 -11.99 8.62 10.02
C LYS A 213 -11.36 9.91 9.51
N ALA A 214 -10.38 10.45 10.21
CA ALA A 214 -9.68 11.67 9.81
C ALA A 214 -8.93 11.53 8.49
N LEU A 215 -8.36 10.34 8.23
CA LEU A 215 -7.69 10.03 6.96
C LEU A 215 -8.67 10.02 5.79
N LEU A 216 -9.83 9.39 5.93
CA LEU A 216 -10.85 9.33 4.89
C LEU A 216 -11.46 10.71 4.62
N GLU A 217 -11.73 11.50 5.68
CA GLU A 217 -12.20 12.88 5.56
C GLU A 217 -11.20 13.78 4.82
N HIS A 218 -9.88 13.55 5.00
CA HIS A 218 -8.83 14.27 4.29
C HIS A 218 -8.96 14.06 2.77
N TYR A 219 -9.05 12.81 2.32
CA TYR A 219 -9.17 12.51 0.89
C TYR A 219 -10.57 12.74 0.31
N GLN A 220 -11.61 12.69 1.15
CA GLN A 220 -12.96 13.12 0.75
C GLN A 220 -12.99 14.60 0.40
N ARG A 221 -12.36 15.45 1.22
CA ARG A 221 -12.24 16.90 0.94
C ARG A 221 -11.44 17.21 -0.32
N LYS A 222 -10.46 16.35 -0.67
CA LYS A 222 -9.69 16.45 -1.92
C LYS A 222 -10.46 15.95 -3.14
N GLY A 223 -11.63 15.34 -2.97
CA GLY A 223 -12.45 14.83 -4.07
C GLY A 223 -11.87 13.63 -4.81
N CYS A 224 -10.89 12.92 -4.23
CA CYS A 224 -10.23 11.76 -4.84
C CYS A 224 -10.54 10.42 -4.14
N LEU A 225 -11.42 10.42 -3.14
CA LEU A 225 -11.83 9.22 -2.40
C LEU A 225 -12.99 8.50 -3.11
N TRP A 226 -12.80 7.21 -3.36
CA TRP A 226 -13.84 6.31 -3.82
C TRP A 226 -13.97 5.11 -2.87
N ARG A 227 -15.20 4.79 -2.47
CA ARG A 227 -15.49 3.67 -1.58
C ARG A 227 -16.04 2.50 -2.38
N VAL A 228 -15.50 1.31 -2.13
CA VAL A 228 -15.99 0.04 -2.68
C VAL A 228 -16.21 -0.96 -1.57
N GLU A 229 -17.32 -1.69 -1.66
CA GLU A 229 -17.76 -2.66 -0.67
C GLU A 229 -18.03 -4.02 -1.32
N GLY A 230 -17.69 -5.09 -0.61
CA GLY A 230 -17.96 -6.45 -1.01
C GLY A 230 -17.44 -7.48 -0.02
N ASP A 231 -18.05 -8.67 -0.08
CA ASP A 231 -17.73 -9.78 0.81
C ASP A 231 -16.52 -10.59 0.32
N SER A 232 -16.17 -10.45 -0.95
CA SER A 232 -15.06 -11.18 -1.55
C SER A 232 -14.19 -10.30 -2.45
N SER A 233 -12.94 -10.74 -2.69
CA SER A 233 -12.09 -10.11 -3.68
C SER A 233 -12.64 -10.24 -5.10
N ASP A 234 -13.41 -11.29 -5.37
CA ASP A 234 -14.03 -11.54 -6.68
C ASP A 234 -15.18 -10.57 -6.96
N GLU A 235 -15.85 -10.10 -5.91
CA GLU A 235 -16.88 -9.06 -6.01
C GLU A 235 -16.26 -7.66 -6.15
N ILE A 236 -15.20 -7.38 -5.40
CA ILE A 236 -14.55 -6.05 -5.37
C ILE A 236 -13.73 -5.79 -6.64
N SER A 237 -12.96 -6.78 -7.12
CA SER A 237 -12.02 -6.57 -8.24
C SER A 237 -12.68 -6.05 -9.52
N PRO A 238 -13.84 -6.59 -9.99
CA PRO A 238 -14.49 -6.06 -11.20
C PRO A 238 -14.96 -4.60 -11.04
N LYS A 239 -15.45 -4.22 -9.86
CA LYS A 239 -15.87 -2.85 -9.54
C LYS A 239 -14.66 -1.92 -9.60
N LEU A 240 -13.55 -2.33 -8.98
CA LEU A 240 -12.31 -1.58 -8.92
C LEU A 240 -11.67 -1.42 -10.31
N PHE A 241 -11.65 -2.47 -11.13
CA PHE A 241 -11.14 -2.40 -12.50
C PHE A 241 -11.95 -1.41 -13.36
N ALA A 242 -13.28 -1.48 -13.29
CA ALA A 242 -14.14 -0.58 -14.03
C ALA A 242 -13.91 0.88 -13.64
N GLU A 243 -13.70 1.15 -12.35
CA GLU A 243 -13.48 2.50 -11.86
C GLU A 243 -12.12 3.05 -12.28
N ILE A 244 -11.05 2.23 -12.23
CA ILE A 244 -9.71 2.61 -12.71
C ILE A 244 -9.74 2.82 -14.23
N GLU A 245 -10.38 1.95 -15.00
CA GLU A 245 -10.54 2.12 -16.43
C GLU A 245 -11.26 3.44 -16.79
N ARG A 246 -12.28 3.81 -16.03
CA ARG A 246 -13.03 5.06 -16.23
C ARG A 246 -12.17 6.30 -15.99
N HIS A 247 -11.26 6.25 -15.02
CA HIS A 247 -10.44 7.40 -14.64
C HIS A 247 -9.15 7.54 -15.46
N PHE A 248 -8.54 6.43 -15.85
CA PHE A 248 -7.15 6.41 -16.33
C PHE A 248 -6.96 5.79 -17.71
N CYS A 249 -7.92 5.05 -18.28
CA CYS A 249 -7.89 4.49 -19.62
C CYS A 249 -8.84 5.27 -20.55
#